data_8827c3fbee7956218530905a50fa526b
#
_entry.id   8827c3fbee7956218530905a50fa526b
#
_cell.length_a   1.000
_cell.length_b   1.000
_cell.length_c   1.000
_cell.angle_alpha   90.00
_cell.angle_beta   90.00
_cell.angle_gamma   90.00
#
_symmetry.space_group_name_H-M   'P 1'
#
loop_
_entity.id
_entity.type
_entity.pdbx_description
1 polymer ?
#
loop_
_entity_poly.entity_id
_entity_poly.type
_entity_poly.pdbx_seq_one_letter_code
_entity_poly.pdbx_strand_id
1 'polypeptide(L)'
;VLELFLELARPDQNRMRDLLTHTSVDNFVRRLRLPVLPADGYRRRANPSSLRLGTYPQRQPQQVYVAAVTPLGRLDSSMLRGAAQLALEQGDGTLRFTPWQGLLLPNLAPDAAVRVTTGLAQLGFLCSADQALARLIACTGSSGCAKALADTKADALHLATLLQDHGLDVHLSGCPRTCASAHIAPVTLLAVGTGHYDLYFRDAGQPGFGRLHAHNLSIEAAGAVLRARPRSNTDD
;
A
#
# COMPACT_ATOMS: atom_id res chain seq x y z
N VAL A 1 1.63 -0.08 -26.13
CA VAL A 1 1.89 -1.35 -25.43
C VAL A 1 0.64 -2.21 -25.43
N LEU A 2 -0.52 -1.69 -24.92
CA LEU A 2 -1.75 -2.46 -24.83
C LEU A 2 -2.28 -2.89 -26.21
N GLU A 3 -2.32 -1.99 -27.18
CA GLU A 3 -2.74 -2.30 -28.56
C GLU A 3 -1.92 -3.42 -29.18
N LEU A 4 -0.59 -3.34 -29.07
CA LEU A 4 0.30 -4.39 -29.57
C LEU A 4 0.13 -5.71 -28.81
N PHE A 5 -0.14 -5.66 -27.51
CA PHE A 5 -0.47 -6.86 -26.74
C PHE A 5 -1.74 -7.51 -27.27
N LEU A 6 -2.81 -6.74 -27.49
CA LEU A 6 -4.09 -7.24 -28.01
C LEU A 6 -3.95 -7.80 -29.43
N GLU A 7 -3.07 -7.22 -30.27
CA GLU A 7 -2.75 -7.74 -31.62
C GLU A 7 -2.05 -9.09 -31.59
N LEU A 8 -1.15 -9.30 -30.60
CA LEU A 8 -0.26 -10.46 -30.56
C LEU A 8 -0.73 -11.59 -29.65
N ALA A 9 -1.54 -11.27 -28.64
CA ALA A 9 -1.99 -12.25 -27.66
C ALA A 9 -3.02 -13.22 -28.27
N ARG A 10 -2.89 -14.50 -27.93
CA ARG A 10 -3.92 -15.50 -28.23
C ARG A 10 -5.09 -15.36 -27.27
N PRO A 11 -6.26 -15.92 -27.60
CA PRO A 11 -7.46 -15.81 -26.76
C PRO A 11 -7.30 -16.31 -25.32
N ASP A 12 -6.39 -17.24 -25.08
CA ASP A 12 -6.05 -17.80 -23.76
C ASP A 12 -4.98 -16.99 -23.00
N GLN A 13 -4.36 -16.01 -23.64
CA GLN A 13 -3.28 -15.19 -23.07
C GLN A 13 -3.84 -13.87 -22.53
N ASN A 14 -4.00 -13.80 -21.22
CA ASN A 14 -4.57 -12.61 -20.56
C ASN A 14 -3.51 -11.71 -19.88
N ARG A 15 -2.22 -12.08 -19.98
CA ARG A 15 -1.15 -11.35 -19.33
C ARG A 15 0.08 -11.25 -20.21
N MET A 16 0.80 -10.14 -20.09
CA MET A 16 2.05 -9.91 -20.82
C MET A 16 3.05 -11.06 -20.65
N ARG A 17 3.18 -11.63 -19.45
CA ARG A 17 4.07 -12.78 -19.21
C ARG A 17 3.70 -13.99 -20.05
N ASP A 18 2.40 -14.21 -20.32
CA ASP A 18 1.95 -15.37 -21.13
C ASP A 18 2.32 -15.15 -22.60
N LEU A 19 2.18 -13.92 -23.10
CA LEU A 19 2.64 -13.53 -24.43
C LEU A 19 4.17 -13.69 -24.56
N LEU A 20 4.93 -13.25 -23.56
CA LEU A 20 6.40 -13.26 -23.58
C LEU A 20 7.00 -14.66 -23.46
N THR A 21 6.21 -15.71 -23.22
CA THR A 21 6.69 -17.11 -23.36
C THR A 21 6.95 -17.49 -24.81
N HIS A 22 6.32 -16.81 -25.78
CA HIS A 22 6.40 -17.10 -27.21
C HIS A 22 6.94 -15.94 -28.06
N THR A 23 7.01 -14.76 -27.47
CA THR A 23 7.53 -13.54 -28.13
C THR A 23 8.64 -12.96 -27.27
N SER A 24 9.85 -12.81 -27.84
CA SER A 24 10.94 -12.19 -27.08
C SER A 24 10.63 -10.72 -26.77
N VAL A 25 11.15 -10.22 -25.64
CA VAL A 25 11.04 -8.82 -25.26
C VAL A 25 11.54 -7.89 -26.36
N ASP A 26 12.69 -8.20 -26.98
CA ASP A 26 13.27 -7.41 -28.07
C ASP A 26 12.37 -7.35 -29.30
N ASN A 27 11.70 -8.46 -29.64
CA ASN A 27 10.75 -8.48 -30.74
C ASN A 27 9.52 -7.64 -30.43
N PHE A 28 9.00 -7.75 -29.21
CA PHE A 28 7.88 -6.94 -28.76
C PHE A 28 8.23 -5.45 -28.78
N VAL A 29 9.38 -5.06 -28.24
CA VAL A 29 9.84 -3.68 -28.17
C VAL A 29 10.05 -3.09 -29.57
N ARG A 30 10.67 -3.83 -30.50
CA ARG A 30 10.82 -3.36 -31.89
C ARG A 30 9.51 -3.09 -32.59
N ARG A 31 8.46 -3.86 -32.29
CA ARG A 31 7.12 -3.70 -32.88
C ARG A 31 6.33 -2.54 -32.26
N LEU A 32 6.73 -2.03 -31.09
CA LEU A 32 6.05 -0.89 -30.45
C LEU A 32 6.11 0.39 -31.28
N ARG A 33 7.06 0.53 -32.22
CA ARG A 33 7.27 1.75 -33.03
C ARG A 33 7.38 3.02 -32.18
N LEU A 34 7.84 2.90 -30.96
CA LEU A 34 8.07 4.01 -30.04
C LEU A 34 9.58 4.21 -29.85
N PRO A 35 10.04 5.44 -29.63
CA PRO A 35 11.41 5.67 -29.25
C PRO A 35 11.66 4.98 -27.89
N VAL A 36 12.54 3.99 -27.90
CA VAL A 36 12.96 3.27 -26.71
C VAL A 36 14.35 3.76 -26.34
N LEU A 37 14.51 4.28 -25.14
CA LEU A 37 15.81 4.68 -24.63
C LEU A 37 16.49 3.46 -23.97
N PRO A 38 17.81 3.30 -24.16
CA PRO A 38 18.55 2.29 -23.43
C PRO A 38 18.40 2.50 -21.93
N ALA A 39 18.15 1.42 -21.20
CA ALA A 39 18.05 1.46 -19.75
C ALA A 39 19.39 1.22 -19.04
N ASP A 40 20.50 1.22 -19.81
CA ASP A 40 21.84 1.00 -19.30
C ASP A 40 22.19 2.05 -18.23
N GLY A 41 22.51 1.56 -17.05
CA GLY A 41 22.78 2.43 -15.90
C GLY A 41 21.56 2.97 -15.16
N TYR A 42 20.33 2.73 -15.65
CA TYR A 42 19.13 3.09 -14.88
C TYR A 42 18.99 2.21 -13.64
N ARG A 43 19.08 2.84 -12.49
CA ARG A 43 18.76 2.21 -11.21
C ARG A 43 17.54 2.86 -10.61
N ARG A 44 16.52 2.07 -10.30
CA ARG A 44 15.39 2.55 -9.52
C ARG A 44 15.92 2.98 -8.15
N ARG A 45 15.64 4.22 -7.73
CA ARG A 45 15.95 4.64 -6.36
C ARG A 45 15.22 3.72 -5.39
N ALA A 46 15.90 3.29 -4.32
CA ALA A 46 15.24 2.59 -3.23
C ALA A 46 14.11 3.48 -2.69
N ASN A 47 12.93 2.89 -2.50
CA ASN A 47 11.88 3.59 -1.78
C ASN A 47 12.32 3.71 -0.32
N PRO A 48 12.11 4.86 0.33
CA PRO A 48 12.29 4.92 1.77
C PRO A 48 11.41 3.85 2.42
N SER A 49 11.95 3.13 3.38
CA SER A 49 11.26 2.06 4.12
C SER A 49 10.11 2.60 4.97
N SER A 50 10.14 3.90 5.30
CA SER A 50 9.14 4.54 6.12
C SER A 50 8.01 5.15 5.28
N LEU A 51 6.79 4.95 5.74
CA LEU A 51 5.61 5.60 5.19
C LEU A 51 5.69 7.10 5.52
N ARG A 52 5.82 7.93 4.49
CA ARG A 52 5.90 9.40 4.67
C ARG A 52 4.49 9.97 4.78
N LEU A 53 3.97 10.04 6.02
CA LEU A 53 2.71 10.72 6.34
C LEU A 53 2.97 11.98 7.15
N GLY A 54 2.12 12.99 6.96
CA GLY A 54 2.25 14.30 7.59
C GLY A 54 2.85 15.33 6.65
N THR A 55 3.52 16.33 7.20
CA THR A 55 4.01 17.51 6.50
C THR A 55 5.50 17.41 6.21
N TYR A 56 5.90 17.67 4.97
CA TYR A 56 7.30 17.63 4.53
C TYR A 56 7.62 18.81 3.63
N PRO A 57 8.87 19.33 3.68
CA PRO A 57 9.32 20.38 2.79
C PRO A 57 9.38 19.88 1.33
N GLN A 58 9.10 20.77 0.41
CA GLN A 58 9.32 20.55 -1.03
C GLN A 58 10.69 21.11 -1.46
N ARG A 59 11.04 20.86 -2.73
CA ARG A 59 12.24 21.46 -3.34
C ARG A 59 12.09 22.97 -3.53
N GLN A 60 10.86 23.43 -3.75
CA GLN A 60 10.54 24.84 -3.87
C GLN A 60 10.65 25.48 -2.50
N PRO A 61 11.39 26.61 -2.39
CA PRO A 61 11.53 27.32 -1.12
C PRO A 61 10.17 27.72 -0.54
N GLN A 62 10.04 27.60 0.78
CA GLN A 62 8.83 27.99 1.52
C GLN A 62 7.55 27.24 1.11
N GLN A 63 7.69 26.08 0.47
CA GLN A 63 6.56 25.21 0.17
C GLN A 63 6.69 23.87 0.86
N VAL A 64 5.55 23.33 1.30
CA VAL A 64 5.44 22.02 1.89
C VAL A 64 4.36 21.20 1.16
N TYR A 65 4.37 19.89 1.36
CA TYR A 65 3.25 19.03 1.03
C TYR A 65 2.75 18.31 2.28
N VAL A 66 1.47 18.02 2.31
CA VAL A 66 0.85 17.15 3.31
C VAL A 66 0.51 15.83 2.66
N ALA A 67 0.93 14.73 3.29
CA ALA A 67 0.68 13.37 2.83
C ALA A 67 -0.25 12.64 3.80
N ALA A 68 -1.23 11.93 3.27
CA ALA A 68 -2.16 11.11 4.03
C ALA A 68 -2.52 9.84 3.28
N VAL A 69 -2.91 8.79 4.01
CA VAL A 69 -3.44 7.56 3.44
C VAL A 69 -4.89 7.33 3.84
N THR A 70 -5.61 6.58 3.03
CA THR A 70 -6.96 6.15 3.35
C THR A 70 -6.93 4.90 4.23
N PRO A 71 -7.86 4.74 5.18
CA PRO A 71 -7.96 3.50 5.94
C PRO A 71 -8.11 2.29 5.01
N LEU A 72 -7.13 1.39 5.07
CA LEU A 72 -7.08 0.15 4.29
C LEU A 72 -7.31 0.35 2.77
N GLY A 73 -6.89 1.49 2.22
CA GLY A 73 -7.03 1.81 0.80
C GLY A 73 -8.46 2.09 0.34
N ARG A 74 -9.39 2.39 1.25
CA ARG A 74 -10.77 2.74 0.90
C ARG A 74 -10.95 4.25 0.92
N LEU A 75 -11.28 4.82 -0.24
CA LEU A 75 -11.59 6.22 -0.45
C LEU A 75 -13.05 6.33 -0.88
N ASP A 76 -13.87 6.98 -0.09
CA ASP A 76 -15.22 7.29 -0.49
C ASP A 76 -15.35 8.66 -1.17
N SER A 77 -16.53 8.94 -1.70
CA SER A 77 -16.76 10.18 -2.46
C SER A 77 -16.78 11.44 -1.60
N SER A 78 -17.08 11.33 -0.30
CA SER A 78 -17.07 12.46 0.63
C SER A 78 -15.64 12.82 1.02
N MET A 79 -14.81 11.82 1.31
CA MET A 79 -13.37 11.98 1.56
C MET A 79 -12.69 12.67 0.37
N LEU A 80 -12.96 12.19 -0.86
CA LEU A 80 -12.34 12.75 -2.06
C LEU A 80 -12.77 14.19 -2.32
N ARG A 81 -14.07 14.50 -2.21
CA ARG A 81 -14.57 15.86 -2.36
C ARG A 81 -14.00 16.80 -1.31
N GLY A 82 -13.96 16.37 -0.06
CA GLY A 82 -13.39 17.17 1.03
C GLY A 82 -11.90 17.43 0.83
N ALA A 83 -11.13 16.42 0.41
CA ALA A 83 -9.71 16.61 0.09
C ALA A 83 -9.51 17.57 -1.10
N ALA A 84 -10.35 17.48 -2.14
CA ALA A 84 -10.31 18.42 -3.28
C ALA A 84 -10.63 19.85 -2.83
N GLN A 85 -11.62 20.03 -1.95
CA GLN A 85 -11.96 21.34 -1.40
C GLN A 85 -10.80 21.93 -0.58
N LEU A 86 -10.17 21.12 0.27
CA LEU A 86 -8.96 21.55 1.01
C LEU A 86 -7.82 21.97 0.06
N ALA A 87 -7.63 21.24 -1.04
CA ALA A 87 -6.61 21.60 -2.02
C ALA A 87 -6.91 22.96 -2.71
N LEU A 88 -8.19 23.23 -3.02
CA LEU A 88 -8.63 24.50 -3.60
C LEU A 88 -8.49 25.67 -2.63
N GLU A 89 -8.83 25.46 -1.36
CA GLU A 89 -8.86 26.53 -0.35
C GLU A 89 -7.48 26.84 0.24
N GLN A 90 -6.61 25.84 0.37
CA GLN A 90 -5.37 25.96 1.11
C GLN A 90 -4.10 25.81 0.26
N GLY A 91 -4.23 25.33 -0.98
CA GLY A 91 -3.13 25.05 -1.89
C GLY A 91 -3.37 25.60 -3.30
N ASP A 92 -2.81 24.92 -4.28
CA ASP A 92 -2.93 25.28 -5.71
C ASP A 92 -4.08 24.56 -6.44
N GLY A 93 -4.97 23.89 -5.71
CA GLY A 93 -6.11 23.15 -6.26
C GLY A 93 -5.72 21.76 -6.78
N THR A 94 -4.49 21.29 -6.57
CA THR A 94 -4.07 19.96 -7.06
C THR A 94 -4.01 18.91 -5.97
N LEU A 95 -4.34 17.67 -6.35
CA LEU A 95 -4.14 16.45 -5.56
C LEU A 95 -3.24 15.50 -6.34
N ARG A 96 -2.41 14.74 -5.64
CA ARG A 96 -1.61 13.66 -6.23
C ARG A 96 -1.86 12.37 -5.49
N PHE A 97 -2.26 11.33 -6.23
CA PHE A 97 -2.40 9.99 -5.68
C PHE A 97 -1.05 9.28 -5.62
N THR A 98 -0.87 8.47 -4.59
CA THR A 98 0.36 7.70 -4.40
C THR A 98 0.10 6.21 -4.63
N PRO A 99 1.13 5.43 -5.03
CA PRO A 99 1.01 3.97 -5.13
C PRO A 99 0.73 3.28 -3.79
N TRP A 100 0.90 3.99 -2.68
CA TRP A 100 0.71 3.49 -1.30
C TRP A 100 -0.69 3.74 -0.76
N GLN A 101 -1.70 3.82 -1.64
CA GLN A 101 -3.10 3.99 -1.27
C GLN A 101 -3.38 5.31 -0.53
N GLY A 102 -2.62 6.35 -0.85
CA GLY A 102 -2.74 7.66 -0.24
C GLY A 102 -2.79 8.79 -1.25
N LEU A 103 -2.81 10.00 -0.73
CA LEU A 103 -2.78 11.23 -1.50
C LEU A 103 -1.81 12.25 -0.88
N LEU A 104 -1.42 13.22 -1.71
CA LEU A 104 -0.65 14.39 -1.32
C LEU A 104 -1.41 15.65 -1.71
N LEU A 105 -1.39 16.65 -0.84
CA LEU A 105 -1.70 18.04 -1.18
C LEU A 105 -0.36 18.79 -1.27
N PRO A 106 0.11 19.10 -2.49
CA PRO A 106 1.37 19.82 -2.69
C PRO A 106 1.18 21.35 -2.65
N ASN A 107 2.30 22.05 -2.72
CA ASN A 107 2.39 23.50 -2.94
C ASN A 107 1.64 24.33 -1.87
N LEU A 108 1.68 23.85 -0.63
CA LEU A 108 1.07 24.51 0.51
C LEU A 108 2.06 25.50 1.13
N ALA A 109 1.54 26.62 1.64
CA ALA A 109 2.29 27.46 2.57
C ALA A 109 2.46 26.69 3.90
N PRO A 110 3.60 26.86 4.61
CA PRO A 110 3.86 26.11 5.85
C PRO A 110 2.77 26.27 6.93
N ASP A 111 2.19 27.46 7.04
CA ASP A 111 1.09 27.76 7.98
C ASP A 111 -0.25 27.08 7.61
N ALA A 112 -0.46 26.77 6.33
CA ALA A 112 -1.64 26.04 5.87
C ALA A 112 -1.56 24.56 6.21
N ALA A 113 -0.40 23.98 6.41
CA ALA A 113 -0.19 22.56 6.61
C ALA A 113 -0.97 22.00 7.81
N VAL A 114 -1.04 22.74 8.92
CA VAL A 114 -1.80 22.32 10.12
C VAL A 114 -3.29 22.24 9.81
N ARG A 115 -3.85 23.25 9.13
CA ARG A 115 -5.26 23.26 8.72
C ARG A 115 -5.60 22.10 7.79
N VAL A 116 -4.72 21.86 6.79
CA VAL A 116 -4.88 20.75 5.84
C VAL A 116 -4.82 19.39 6.56
N THR A 117 -3.84 19.18 7.44
CA THR A 117 -3.70 17.93 8.20
C THR A 117 -4.93 17.68 9.08
N THR A 118 -5.40 18.71 9.79
CA THR A 118 -6.61 18.63 10.62
C THR A 118 -7.85 18.32 9.77
N GLY A 119 -8.02 19.02 8.65
CA GLY A 119 -9.13 18.78 7.73
C GLY A 119 -9.14 17.37 7.15
N LEU A 120 -7.96 16.88 6.72
CA LEU A 120 -7.83 15.50 6.25
C LEU A 120 -8.17 14.48 7.33
N ALA A 121 -7.71 14.68 8.57
CA ALA A 121 -8.04 13.81 9.70
C ALA A 121 -9.55 13.80 9.99
N GLN A 122 -10.21 14.95 9.94
CA GLN A 122 -11.68 15.06 10.11
C GLN A 122 -12.46 14.35 8.99
N LEU A 123 -11.88 14.27 7.79
CA LEU A 123 -12.43 13.50 6.67
C LEU A 123 -12.15 11.98 6.78
N GLY A 124 -11.42 11.53 7.81
CA GLY A 124 -11.11 10.12 8.05
C GLY A 124 -9.81 9.63 7.41
N PHE A 125 -8.97 10.52 6.90
CA PHE A 125 -7.62 10.14 6.47
C PHE A 125 -6.68 9.93 7.65
N LEU A 126 -5.69 9.09 7.45
CA LEU A 126 -4.62 8.84 8.40
C LEU A 126 -3.41 9.70 8.02
N CYS A 127 -3.01 10.58 8.91
CA CYS A 127 -1.99 11.59 8.65
C CYS A 127 -0.69 11.37 9.45
N SER A 128 -0.63 10.35 10.30
CA SER A 128 0.58 9.99 11.06
C SER A 128 0.91 8.51 10.89
N ALA A 129 2.21 8.21 10.76
CA ALA A 129 2.72 6.85 10.74
C ALA A 129 2.61 6.13 12.11
N ASP A 130 2.34 6.88 13.20
CA ASP A 130 2.12 6.32 14.53
C ASP A 130 0.74 5.70 14.68
N GLN A 131 -0.20 6.05 13.79
CA GLN A 131 -1.51 5.42 13.77
C GLN A 131 -1.38 3.96 13.30
N ALA A 132 -1.70 3.00 14.15
CA ALA A 132 -1.56 1.57 13.82
C ALA A 132 -2.24 1.21 12.49
N LEU A 133 -3.44 1.76 12.23
CA LEU A 133 -4.19 1.50 11.00
C LEU A 133 -3.45 1.97 9.73
N ALA A 134 -2.60 2.99 9.83
CA ALA A 134 -1.79 3.47 8.69
C ALA A 134 -0.72 2.45 8.25
N ARG A 135 -0.36 1.54 9.14
CA ARG A 135 0.64 0.48 8.91
C ARG A 135 0.04 -0.87 8.53
N LEU A 136 -1.30 -0.94 8.42
CA LEU A 136 -1.99 -2.16 8.03
C LEU A 136 -2.40 -2.11 6.57
N ILE A 137 -2.06 -3.16 5.84
CA ILE A 137 -2.51 -3.38 4.46
C ILE A 137 -3.40 -4.61 4.45
N ALA A 138 -4.61 -4.50 3.89
CA ALA A 138 -5.52 -5.61 3.76
C ALA A 138 -6.09 -5.71 2.35
N CYS A 139 -6.18 -6.92 1.83
CA CYS A 139 -6.84 -7.16 0.55
C CYS A 139 -8.37 -6.94 0.68
N THR A 140 -9.12 -7.16 -0.38
CA THR A 140 -10.58 -6.94 -0.38
C THR A 140 -11.30 -7.82 0.65
N GLY A 141 -10.79 -9.02 0.93
CA GLY A 141 -11.41 -9.96 1.86
C GLY A 141 -12.64 -10.66 1.29
N SER A 142 -13.24 -11.52 2.10
CA SER A 142 -14.42 -12.32 1.70
C SER A 142 -15.67 -11.49 1.42
N SER A 143 -15.72 -10.26 1.94
CA SER A 143 -16.81 -9.32 1.63
C SER A 143 -16.88 -8.88 0.16
N GLY A 144 -15.81 -9.06 -0.62
CA GLY A 144 -15.77 -8.67 -2.04
C GLY A 144 -14.90 -9.56 -2.94
N CYS A 145 -14.39 -10.69 -2.42
CA CYS A 145 -13.54 -11.61 -3.18
C CYS A 145 -13.87 -13.07 -2.85
N ALA A 146 -14.42 -13.81 -3.81
CA ALA A 146 -14.80 -15.21 -3.65
C ALA A 146 -13.63 -16.17 -3.34
N LYS A 147 -12.38 -15.72 -3.46
CA LYS A 147 -11.18 -16.53 -3.15
C LYS A 147 -10.63 -16.26 -1.75
N ALA A 148 -11.12 -15.23 -1.08
CA ALA A 148 -10.67 -14.89 0.26
C ALA A 148 -11.41 -15.73 1.31
N LEU A 149 -10.65 -16.24 2.29
CA LEU A 149 -11.18 -17.10 3.35
C LEU A 149 -11.66 -16.30 4.58
N ALA A 150 -11.26 -15.02 4.70
CA ALA A 150 -11.62 -14.13 5.81
C ALA A 150 -11.97 -12.72 5.33
N ASP A 151 -12.72 -11.97 6.13
CA ASP A 151 -12.95 -10.53 5.92
C ASP A 151 -11.75 -9.73 6.44
N THR A 152 -10.69 -9.73 5.64
CA THR A 152 -9.41 -9.13 6.01
C THR A 152 -9.49 -7.65 6.36
N LYS A 153 -10.49 -6.91 5.83
CA LYS A 153 -10.63 -5.49 6.16
C LYS A 153 -11.31 -5.26 7.51
N ALA A 154 -12.32 -6.05 7.83
CA ALA A 154 -12.92 -6.02 9.17
C ALA A 154 -11.91 -6.47 10.22
N ASP A 155 -11.20 -7.56 9.96
CA ASP A 155 -10.16 -8.09 10.84
C ASP A 155 -8.98 -7.11 11.01
N ALA A 156 -8.59 -6.38 9.94
CA ALA A 156 -7.56 -5.35 10.05
C ALA A 156 -8.00 -4.15 10.88
N LEU A 157 -9.26 -3.71 10.80
CA LEU A 157 -9.79 -2.66 11.68
C LEU A 157 -9.73 -3.11 13.14
N HIS A 158 -10.13 -4.34 13.43
CA HIS A 158 -10.05 -4.90 14.77
C HIS A 158 -8.58 -5.00 15.24
N LEU A 159 -7.70 -5.54 14.40
CA LEU A 159 -6.27 -5.64 14.73
C LEU A 159 -5.64 -4.27 15.04
N ALA A 160 -6.03 -3.21 14.31
CA ALA A 160 -5.55 -1.87 14.57
C ALA A 160 -5.85 -1.39 15.99
N THR A 161 -7.02 -1.74 16.54
CA THR A 161 -7.37 -1.42 17.94
C THR A 161 -6.51 -2.17 18.96
N LEU A 162 -6.01 -3.35 18.58
CA LEU A 162 -5.14 -4.15 19.41
C LEU A 162 -3.67 -3.70 19.37
N LEU A 163 -3.25 -3.06 18.26
CA LEU A 163 -1.85 -2.68 18.01
C LEU A 163 -1.56 -1.18 18.21
N GLN A 164 -2.38 -0.45 18.94
CA GLN A 164 -2.39 1.03 19.01
C GLN A 164 -1.02 1.72 19.06
N ASP A 165 -0.05 1.17 19.78
CA ASP A 165 1.28 1.78 19.97
C ASP A 165 2.44 0.96 19.40
N HIS A 166 2.14 -0.09 18.65
CA HIS A 166 3.14 -0.97 18.05
C HIS A 166 3.34 -0.61 16.58
N GLY A 167 4.42 0.08 16.24
CA GLY A 167 4.77 0.51 14.88
C GLY A 167 5.08 -0.64 13.89
N LEU A 168 4.23 -1.66 13.79
CA LEU A 168 4.42 -2.84 12.97
C LEU A 168 3.67 -2.72 11.63
N ASP A 169 4.38 -2.96 10.53
CA ASP A 169 3.78 -3.10 9.21
C ASP A 169 3.24 -4.52 9.03
N VAL A 170 1.92 -4.65 8.94
CA VAL A 170 1.24 -5.96 8.83
C VAL A 170 0.40 -6.03 7.56
N HIS A 171 0.55 -7.11 6.81
CA HIS A 171 -0.27 -7.44 5.65
C HIS A 171 -1.25 -8.55 5.97
N LEU A 172 -2.55 -8.26 5.89
CA LEU A 172 -3.62 -9.26 5.97
C LEU A 172 -4.02 -9.70 4.56
N SER A 173 -3.80 -10.97 4.25
CA SER A 173 -4.15 -11.55 2.96
C SER A 173 -5.21 -12.63 3.10
N GLY A 174 -6.32 -12.50 2.39
CA GLY A 174 -7.41 -13.47 2.38
C GLY A 174 -7.10 -14.77 1.62
N CYS A 175 -6.01 -14.80 0.86
CA CYS A 175 -5.54 -15.99 0.13
C CYS A 175 -4.08 -15.82 -0.32
N PRO A 176 -3.40 -16.89 -0.80
CA PRO A 176 -1.98 -16.82 -1.17
C PRO A 176 -1.63 -15.88 -2.35
N ARG A 177 -2.62 -15.24 -2.98
CA ARG A 177 -2.39 -14.32 -4.12
C ARG A 177 -1.79 -12.98 -3.76
N THR A 178 -1.88 -12.55 -2.49
CA THR A 178 -1.29 -11.29 -1.98
C THR A 178 -1.64 -10.03 -2.79
N CYS A 179 -2.88 -9.91 -3.24
CA CYS A 179 -3.30 -8.86 -4.17
C CYS A 179 -3.14 -7.42 -3.63
N ALA A 180 -3.19 -7.22 -2.30
CA ALA A 180 -3.08 -5.90 -1.69
C ALA A 180 -1.64 -5.42 -1.56
N SER A 181 -0.68 -6.34 -1.46
CA SER A 181 0.73 -6.02 -1.38
C SER A 181 1.53 -6.99 -2.25
N ALA A 182 1.99 -6.51 -3.39
CA ALA A 182 2.92 -7.25 -4.24
C ALA A 182 4.33 -7.33 -3.61
N HIS A 183 4.61 -6.46 -2.64
CA HIS A 183 5.82 -6.46 -1.83
C HIS A 183 5.53 -7.16 -0.53
N ILE A 184 6.44 -8.00 -0.12
CA ILE A 184 6.28 -8.85 1.04
C ILE A 184 6.50 -7.99 2.28
N ALA A 185 5.48 -7.92 3.14
CA ALA A 185 5.55 -7.20 4.41
C ALA A 185 6.43 -7.96 5.44
N PRO A 186 6.99 -7.26 6.44
CA PRO A 186 7.70 -7.90 7.56
C PRO A 186 6.84 -8.91 8.31
N VAL A 187 5.54 -8.62 8.41
CA VAL A 187 4.54 -9.49 9.04
C VAL A 187 3.42 -9.77 8.05
N THR A 188 3.06 -11.03 7.87
CA THR A 188 1.90 -11.43 7.06
C THR A 188 0.96 -12.32 7.87
N LEU A 189 -0.31 -11.96 7.88
CA LEU A 189 -1.43 -12.78 8.32
C LEU A 189 -2.13 -13.34 7.08
N LEU A 190 -1.95 -14.62 6.82
CA LEU A 190 -2.58 -15.33 5.71
C LEU A 190 -3.81 -16.08 6.20
N ALA A 191 -4.98 -15.75 5.69
CA ALA A 191 -6.23 -16.38 6.09
C ALA A 191 -6.24 -17.89 5.73
N VAL A 192 -6.60 -18.70 6.73
CA VAL A 192 -6.81 -20.15 6.61
C VAL A 192 -8.26 -20.54 6.87
N GLY A 193 -9.08 -19.63 7.38
CA GLY A 193 -10.51 -19.73 7.63
C GLY A 193 -11.09 -18.39 8.04
N THR A 194 -12.40 -18.34 8.29
CA THR A 194 -13.09 -17.12 8.73
C THR A 194 -12.51 -16.64 10.06
N GLY A 195 -11.91 -15.43 10.07
CA GLY A 195 -11.28 -14.83 11.25
C GLY A 195 -10.04 -15.57 11.76
N HIS A 196 -9.49 -16.52 10.99
CA HIS A 196 -8.34 -17.33 11.38
C HIS A 196 -7.20 -17.20 10.38
N TYR A 197 -5.97 -17.08 10.90
CA TYR A 197 -4.78 -16.74 10.13
C TYR A 197 -3.57 -17.56 10.52
N ASP A 198 -2.75 -17.90 9.55
CA ASP A 198 -1.36 -18.28 9.74
C ASP A 198 -0.51 -17.03 9.82
N LEU A 199 0.34 -16.93 10.84
CA LEU A 199 1.22 -15.81 11.10
C LEU A 199 2.62 -16.11 10.59
N TYR A 200 3.12 -15.22 9.71
CA TYR A 200 4.47 -15.30 9.15
C TYR A 200 5.30 -14.08 9.54
N PHE A 201 6.56 -14.31 9.86
CA PHE A 201 7.58 -13.26 9.98
C PHE A 201 8.62 -13.40 8.88
N ARG A 202 8.99 -12.29 8.29
CA ARG A 202 9.96 -12.25 7.21
C ARG A 202 11.12 -11.34 7.58
N ASP A 203 12.32 -11.93 7.58
CA ASP A 203 13.56 -11.19 7.64
C ASP A 203 14.04 -10.81 6.23
N ALA A 204 14.91 -9.80 6.14
CA ALA A 204 15.45 -9.34 4.87
C ALA A 204 16.10 -10.51 4.08
N GLY A 205 15.76 -10.60 2.80
CA GLY A 205 16.30 -11.64 1.90
C GLY A 205 15.56 -12.98 1.90
N GLN A 206 14.59 -13.21 2.79
CA GLN A 206 13.80 -14.44 2.75
C GLN A 206 12.76 -14.41 1.62
N PRO A 207 12.55 -15.53 0.89
CA PRO A 207 11.52 -15.63 -0.15
C PRO A 207 10.12 -15.80 0.46
N GLY A 208 9.08 -15.54 -0.33
CA GLY A 208 7.69 -15.75 0.04
C GLY A 208 7.26 -14.93 1.25
N PHE A 209 6.44 -15.51 2.12
CA PHE A 209 5.99 -14.87 3.36
C PHE A 209 7.03 -14.87 4.47
N GLY A 210 8.14 -15.56 4.28
CA GLY A 210 9.15 -15.79 5.32
C GLY A 210 8.83 -17.03 6.17
N ARG A 211 9.21 -16.98 7.44
CA ARG A 211 9.05 -18.10 8.36
C ARG A 211 7.66 -18.11 8.98
N LEU A 212 6.98 -19.23 8.88
CA LEU A 212 5.75 -19.48 9.63
C LEU A 212 6.07 -19.50 11.13
N HIS A 213 5.37 -18.68 11.90
CA HIS A 213 5.52 -18.55 13.34
C HIS A 213 4.44 -19.30 14.11
N ALA A 214 3.20 -19.19 13.67
CA ALA A 214 2.06 -19.86 14.30
C ALA A 214 0.95 -20.11 13.28
N HIS A 215 0.20 -21.18 13.53
CA HIS A 215 -0.92 -21.63 12.71
C HIS A 215 -2.25 -21.24 13.33
N ASN A 216 -3.24 -20.97 12.48
CA ASN A 216 -4.66 -20.91 12.82
C ASN A 216 -4.99 -20.00 14.01
N LEU A 217 -4.35 -18.84 14.08
CA LEU A 217 -4.62 -17.85 15.14
C LEU A 217 -5.91 -17.09 14.85
N SER A 218 -6.71 -16.83 15.89
CA SER A 218 -7.74 -15.76 15.79
C SER A 218 -7.06 -14.40 15.70
N ILE A 219 -7.80 -13.36 15.30
CA ILE A 219 -7.24 -12.02 15.17
C ILE A 219 -6.74 -11.47 16.53
N GLU A 220 -7.43 -11.82 17.62
CA GLU A 220 -7.03 -11.45 18.98
C GLU A 220 -5.73 -12.16 19.40
N ALA A 221 -5.62 -13.46 19.12
CA ALA A 221 -4.41 -14.23 19.40
C ALA A 221 -3.24 -13.70 18.57
N ALA A 222 -3.44 -13.39 17.30
CA ALA A 222 -2.44 -12.76 16.45
C ALA A 222 -2.01 -11.40 17.01
N GLY A 223 -2.97 -10.55 17.42
CA GLY A 223 -2.69 -9.27 18.06
C GLY A 223 -1.89 -9.41 19.35
N ALA A 224 -2.18 -10.42 20.18
CA ALA A 224 -1.41 -10.70 21.40
C ALA A 224 0.04 -11.09 21.09
N VAL A 225 0.26 -11.98 20.12
CA VAL A 225 1.60 -12.37 19.68
C VAL A 225 2.39 -11.18 19.13
N LEU A 226 1.76 -10.34 18.31
CA LEU A 226 2.40 -9.17 17.73
C LEU A 226 2.78 -8.12 18.79
N ARG A 227 1.94 -7.88 19.79
CA ARG A 227 2.25 -6.98 20.92
C ARG A 227 3.39 -7.47 21.79
N ALA A 228 3.50 -8.77 21.97
CA ALA A 228 4.59 -9.38 22.78
C ALA A 228 5.96 -9.27 22.09
N ARG A 229 6.00 -8.92 20.80
CA ARG A 229 7.27 -8.77 20.08
C ARG A 229 7.95 -7.44 20.42
N PRO A 230 9.25 -7.45 20.76
CA PRO A 230 10.01 -6.22 20.95
C PRO A 230 9.94 -5.36 19.68
N ARG A 231 9.84 -4.04 19.84
CA ARG A 231 9.99 -3.09 18.73
C ARG A 231 11.37 -3.30 18.12
N SER A 232 11.45 -3.66 16.84
CA SER A 232 12.73 -3.66 16.15
C SER A 232 13.17 -2.21 15.97
N ASN A 233 14.24 -1.78 16.62
CA ASN A 233 14.93 -0.52 16.39
C ASN A 233 15.62 -0.58 15.00
N THR A 234 14.86 -0.54 13.93
CA THR A 234 15.37 -0.41 12.56
C THR A 234 14.79 0.83 11.90
N ASP A 235 14.83 1.96 12.60
CA ASP A 235 14.63 3.30 12.07
C ASP A 235 15.81 4.18 12.55
N ASP A 236 16.99 3.94 11.99
CA ASP A 236 18.11 4.89 11.87
C ASP A 236 18.55 4.97 10.39
#